data_0fcd52634b4807fa6e88b84505b04a38
#
_entry.id   0fcd52634b4807fa6e88b84505b04a38
#
_cell.length_a   1.000
_cell.length_b   1.000
_cell.length_c   1.000
_cell.angle_alpha   90.00
_cell.angle_beta   90.00
_cell.angle_gamma   90.00
#
_symmetry.space_group_name_H-M   'P 1'
#
loop_
_entity.id
_entity.type
_entity.pdbx_description
1 polymer ?
#
loop_
_entity_poly.entity_id
_entity_poly.type
_entity_poly.pdbx_seq_one_letter_code
_entity_poly.pdbx_strand_id
1 'polypeptide(L)'
;KFAEDNYEHLVYMDLSQQKSLHQAFQGDLDVDTILKGLKLFLDQKDFVPHKTLIFIDEIQACPRARESLKSFSIDGRFDVIGSGSLLDVINRRKAEALVPVGYEEPITMYGLDFEEFLWARGTPEDIIEEIRRYIRTRKPLSGAYLEAMNEAFRDYTLVGGMPKAVSRYLETNDYTAAGAILDQIVESSVDDIKKYNDDVDALKIEHCFRAIPSQLSQSNKRFMFSRLDDDRPRTASRKYSDSLLWVIKAGLASPCIQLNTPEIPLISHCDQELFRVYMSDTGMLLHMMDVNARRAVYMGDTGFNMGAVTENIIAECLMKSGYARYYYKKNKGPDMMEIDFVIELGPQLAAIEVKSGKTREAPSINKIDRFHKVDR
;
A
#
# COMPACT_ATOMS: atom_id res chain seq x y z
N LYS A 1 -11.20 9.15 -17.73
CA LYS A 1 -10.04 9.81 -18.35
C LYS A 1 -9.19 8.80 -19.14
N PHE A 2 -8.57 7.76 -18.53
CA PHE A 2 -7.73 6.80 -19.28
C PHE A 2 -8.45 6.21 -20.51
N ALA A 3 -9.70 5.78 -20.34
CA ALA A 3 -10.50 5.25 -21.44
C ALA A 3 -10.79 6.31 -22.52
N GLU A 4 -11.13 7.54 -22.11
CA GLU A 4 -11.40 8.68 -23.01
C GLU A 4 -10.16 9.08 -23.82
N ASP A 5 -8.96 8.97 -23.22
CA ASP A 5 -7.70 9.34 -23.85
C ASP A 5 -7.17 8.26 -24.83
N ASN A 6 -7.58 6.98 -24.65
CA ASN A 6 -6.98 5.85 -25.37
C ASN A 6 -7.95 5.02 -26.21
N TYR A 7 -9.27 5.14 -26.01
CA TYR A 7 -10.29 4.33 -26.71
C TYR A 7 -11.40 5.21 -27.26
N GLU A 8 -12.01 4.77 -28.36
CA GLU A 8 -13.18 5.46 -28.93
C GLU A 8 -14.47 5.17 -28.13
N HIS A 9 -14.52 3.99 -27.48
CA HIS A 9 -15.67 3.53 -26.72
C HIS A 9 -15.27 2.96 -25.36
N LEU A 10 -16.06 3.26 -24.33
CA LEU A 10 -15.95 2.64 -23.00
C LEU A 10 -17.24 1.90 -22.69
N VAL A 11 -17.14 0.62 -22.37
CA VAL A 11 -18.23 -0.16 -21.77
C VAL A 11 -17.89 -0.36 -20.30
N TYR A 12 -18.58 0.40 -19.44
CA TYR A 12 -18.43 0.31 -17.98
C TYR A 12 -19.55 -0.52 -17.37
N MET A 13 -19.21 -1.44 -16.50
CA MET A 13 -20.14 -2.32 -15.79
C MET A 13 -19.76 -2.40 -14.32
N ASP A 14 -20.71 -2.14 -13.40
CA ASP A 14 -20.57 -2.40 -11.97
C ASP A 14 -21.37 -3.66 -11.62
N LEU A 15 -20.67 -4.77 -11.41
CA LEU A 15 -21.30 -6.07 -11.13
C LEU A 15 -21.87 -6.19 -9.72
N SER A 16 -21.54 -5.28 -8.80
CA SER A 16 -22.16 -5.24 -7.48
C SER A 16 -23.58 -4.67 -7.51
N GLN A 17 -23.79 -3.66 -8.36
CA GLN A 17 -25.06 -2.96 -8.51
C GLN A 17 -25.93 -3.53 -9.63
N GLN A 18 -25.33 -3.88 -10.78
CA GLN A 18 -26.02 -4.33 -11.97
C GLN A 18 -26.11 -5.87 -12.04
N LYS A 19 -26.81 -6.47 -11.08
CA LYS A 19 -26.91 -7.94 -10.97
C LYS A 19 -27.48 -8.64 -12.21
N SER A 20 -28.29 -7.94 -13.02
CA SER A 20 -28.80 -8.48 -14.29
C SER A 20 -27.69 -8.83 -15.28
N LEU A 21 -26.56 -8.11 -15.26
CA LEU A 21 -25.39 -8.39 -16.10
C LEU A 21 -24.73 -9.72 -15.79
N HIS A 22 -24.92 -10.28 -14.57
CA HIS A 22 -24.40 -11.62 -14.24
C HIS A 22 -24.91 -12.69 -15.19
N GLN A 23 -26.13 -12.51 -15.77
CA GLN A 23 -26.72 -13.47 -16.70
C GLN A 23 -25.90 -13.60 -17.99
N ALA A 24 -25.22 -12.54 -18.45
CA ALA A 24 -24.37 -12.59 -19.63
C ALA A 24 -23.15 -13.52 -19.43
N PHE A 25 -22.78 -13.86 -18.20
CA PHE A 25 -21.68 -14.74 -17.85
C PHE A 25 -22.12 -16.13 -17.39
N GLN A 26 -23.42 -16.48 -17.42
CA GLN A 26 -23.92 -17.78 -16.93
C GLN A 26 -23.78 -18.92 -17.96
N GLY A 27 -23.74 -18.59 -19.25
CA GLY A 27 -23.61 -19.58 -20.34
C GLY A 27 -22.17 -19.95 -20.65
N ASP A 28 -21.93 -20.27 -21.92
CA ASP A 28 -20.57 -20.44 -22.44
C ASP A 28 -19.81 -19.12 -22.36
N LEU A 29 -18.55 -19.19 -21.97
CA LEU A 29 -17.71 -18.02 -21.78
C LEU A 29 -16.94 -17.63 -23.05
N ASP A 30 -17.45 -17.96 -24.23
CA ASP A 30 -16.91 -17.40 -25.47
C ASP A 30 -17.30 -15.91 -25.59
N VAL A 31 -16.41 -15.13 -26.20
CA VAL A 31 -16.55 -13.66 -26.22
C VAL A 31 -17.82 -13.21 -26.95
N ASP A 32 -18.18 -13.87 -28.06
CA ASP A 32 -19.36 -13.48 -28.87
C ASP A 32 -20.66 -13.73 -28.10
N THR A 33 -20.75 -14.82 -27.35
CA THR A 33 -21.91 -15.11 -26.48
C THR A 33 -22.02 -14.11 -25.36
N ILE A 34 -20.89 -13.78 -24.68
CA ILE A 34 -20.88 -12.76 -23.63
C ILE A 34 -21.32 -11.41 -24.19
N LEU A 35 -20.75 -10.97 -25.31
CA LEU A 35 -21.08 -9.67 -25.90
C LEU A 35 -22.56 -9.60 -26.34
N LYS A 36 -23.13 -10.68 -26.88
CA LYS A 36 -24.56 -10.76 -27.19
C LYS A 36 -25.41 -10.63 -25.92
N GLY A 37 -25.02 -11.32 -24.84
CA GLY A 37 -25.69 -11.22 -23.55
C GLY A 37 -25.63 -9.80 -22.98
N LEU A 38 -24.46 -9.16 -23.01
CA LEU A 38 -24.28 -7.79 -22.52
C LEU A 38 -25.13 -6.76 -23.29
N LYS A 39 -25.26 -6.93 -24.62
CA LYS A 39 -26.12 -6.06 -25.46
C LYS A 39 -27.61 -6.09 -25.09
N LEU A 40 -28.06 -7.13 -24.38
CA LEU A 40 -29.46 -7.20 -23.92
C LEU A 40 -29.72 -6.32 -22.70
N PHE A 41 -28.69 -6.02 -21.91
CA PHE A 41 -28.81 -5.34 -20.62
C PHE A 41 -28.17 -3.95 -20.59
N LEU A 42 -27.31 -3.64 -21.57
CA LEU A 42 -26.63 -2.35 -21.67
C LEU A 42 -27.27 -1.50 -22.77
N ASP A 43 -27.44 -0.21 -22.49
CA ASP A 43 -27.90 0.77 -23.47
C ASP A 43 -26.85 0.97 -24.58
N GLN A 44 -25.58 0.82 -24.24
CA GLN A 44 -24.47 0.90 -25.17
C GLN A 44 -24.34 -0.41 -25.95
N LYS A 45 -24.43 -0.34 -27.29
CA LYS A 45 -24.49 -1.52 -28.18
C LYS A 45 -23.23 -1.70 -29.02
N ASP A 46 -22.31 -0.75 -29.02
CA ASP A 46 -21.16 -0.74 -29.90
C ASP A 46 -19.93 -1.32 -29.23
N PHE A 47 -19.73 -2.61 -29.50
CA PHE A 47 -18.47 -3.30 -29.18
C PHE A 47 -17.64 -3.36 -30.47
N VAL A 48 -16.76 -2.36 -30.66
CA VAL A 48 -15.91 -2.26 -31.83
C VAL A 48 -14.54 -2.86 -31.49
N PRO A 49 -14.10 -3.93 -32.20
CA PRO A 49 -12.79 -4.54 -31.96
C PRO A 49 -11.65 -3.51 -31.98
N HIS A 50 -10.74 -3.60 -31.01
CA HIS A 50 -9.56 -2.75 -30.82
C HIS A 50 -9.84 -1.26 -30.58
N LYS A 51 -11.12 -0.87 -30.40
CA LYS A 51 -11.54 0.50 -30.12
C LYS A 51 -12.38 0.65 -28.86
N THR A 52 -12.83 -0.46 -28.31
CA THR A 52 -13.66 -0.50 -27.11
C THR A 52 -12.86 -1.06 -25.92
N LEU A 53 -12.77 -0.27 -24.85
CA LEU A 53 -12.35 -0.77 -23.53
C LEU A 53 -13.56 -1.33 -22.79
N ILE A 54 -13.46 -2.55 -22.29
CA ILE A 54 -14.44 -3.15 -21.39
C ILE A 54 -13.93 -3.01 -19.96
N PHE A 55 -14.64 -2.24 -19.12
CA PHE A 55 -14.30 -2.05 -17.71
C PHE A 55 -15.33 -2.75 -16.82
N ILE A 56 -14.87 -3.74 -16.06
CA ILE A 56 -15.70 -4.55 -15.17
C ILE A 56 -15.37 -4.18 -13.73
N ASP A 57 -16.21 -3.35 -13.13
CA ASP A 57 -16.05 -2.94 -11.74
C ASP A 57 -16.66 -3.98 -10.79
N GLU A 58 -16.06 -4.12 -9.61
CA GLU A 58 -16.42 -5.12 -8.60
C GLU A 58 -16.52 -6.54 -9.21
N ILE A 59 -15.53 -6.91 -10.04
CA ILE A 59 -15.51 -8.18 -10.79
C ILE A 59 -15.72 -9.42 -9.91
N GLN A 60 -15.34 -9.30 -8.63
CA GLN A 60 -15.55 -10.36 -7.65
C GLN A 60 -17.03 -10.63 -7.34
N ALA A 61 -17.93 -9.71 -7.58
CA ALA A 61 -19.36 -9.94 -7.38
C ALA A 61 -19.90 -11.03 -8.34
N CYS A 62 -19.22 -11.24 -9.49
CA CYS A 62 -19.55 -12.29 -10.45
C CYS A 62 -18.30 -13.13 -10.79
N PRO A 63 -18.04 -14.25 -10.08
CA PRO A 63 -16.86 -15.09 -10.32
C PRO A 63 -16.66 -15.53 -11.77
N ARG A 64 -17.75 -15.82 -12.48
CA ARG A 64 -17.71 -16.21 -13.89
C ARG A 64 -17.27 -15.06 -14.82
N ALA A 65 -17.50 -13.81 -14.44
CA ALA A 65 -16.97 -12.67 -15.18
C ALA A 65 -15.43 -12.64 -15.11
N ARG A 66 -14.83 -13.00 -13.96
CA ARG A 66 -13.38 -13.15 -13.86
C ARG A 66 -12.84 -14.33 -14.67
N GLU A 67 -13.55 -15.47 -14.66
CA GLU A 67 -13.19 -16.63 -15.50
C GLU A 67 -13.16 -16.26 -17.00
N SER A 68 -14.06 -15.37 -17.44
CA SER A 68 -14.13 -14.91 -18.83
C SER A 68 -12.92 -14.11 -19.29
N LEU A 69 -12.10 -13.56 -18.38
CA LEU A 69 -10.86 -12.86 -18.74
C LEU A 69 -9.92 -13.73 -19.57
N LYS A 70 -9.89 -15.05 -19.33
CA LYS A 70 -9.16 -16.00 -20.18
C LYS A 70 -9.66 -15.97 -21.62
N SER A 71 -10.97 -15.99 -21.81
CA SER A 71 -11.56 -15.98 -23.15
C SER A 71 -11.28 -14.68 -23.89
N PHE A 72 -11.41 -13.54 -23.20
CA PHE A 72 -11.05 -12.24 -23.77
C PHE A 72 -9.56 -12.14 -24.12
N SER A 73 -8.68 -12.63 -23.26
CA SER A 73 -7.23 -12.65 -23.51
C SER A 73 -6.86 -13.51 -24.73
N ILE A 74 -7.52 -14.65 -24.93
CA ILE A 74 -7.29 -15.52 -26.09
C ILE A 74 -7.89 -14.92 -27.39
N ASP A 75 -9.07 -14.31 -27.28
CA ASP A 75 -9.76 -13.68 -28.41
C ASP A 75 -8.99 -12.45 -28.92
N GLY A 76 -8.46 -11.60 -28.04
CA GLY A 76 -7.59 -10.47 -28.35
C GLY A 76 -8.26 -9.29 -29.06
N ARG A 77 -9.58 -9.31 -29.29
CA ARG A 77 -10.31 -8.19 -29.93
C ARG A 77 -10.59 -7.02 -29.00
N PHE A 78 -10.58 -7.26 -27.69
CA PHE A 78 -10.97 -6.27 -26.70
C PHE A 78 -9.99 -6.25 -25.52
N ASP A 79 -9.63 -5.06 -25.10
CA ASP A 79 -8.94 -4.87 -23.83
C ASP A 79 -9.97 -4.87 -22.70
N VAL A 80 -9.67 -5.61 -21.63
CA VAL A 80 -10.55 -5.75 -20.47
C VAL A 80 -9.81 -5.38 -19.20
N ILE A 81 -10.38 -4.47 -18.44
CA ILE A 81 -9.90 -4.11 -17.09
C ILE A 81 -10.95 -4.57 -16.08
N GLY A 82 -10.55 -5.43 -15.14
CA GLY A 82 -11.36 -5.79 -13.99
C GLY A 82 -10.85 -5.07 -12.73
N SER A 83 -11.72 -4.35 -12.02
CA SER A 83 -11.40 -3.83 -10.69
C SER A 83 -12.11 -4.62 -9.61
N GLY A 84 -11.52 -4.63 -8.41
CA GLY A 84 -12.12 -5.31 -7.26
C GLY A 84 -11.31 -5.13 -5.99
N SER A 85 -11.94 -5.29 -4.83
CA SER A 85 -11.23 -5.17 -3.57
C SER A 85 -10.22 -6.31 -3.38
N LEU A 86 -9.03 -5.96 -2.83
CA LEU A 86 -7.97 -6.92 -2.54
C LEU A 86 -8.46 -8.01 -1.57
N LEU A 87 -9.32 -7.65 -0.62
CA LEU A 87 -9.92 -8.56 0.36
C LEU A 87 -10.75 -9.66 -0.29
N ASP A 88 -11.57 -9.31 -1.28
CA ASP A 88 -12.39 -10.27 -2.00
C ASP A 88 -11.55 -11.23 -2.85
N VAL A 89 -10.45 -10.76 -3.40
CA VAL A 89 -9.51 -11.60 -4.15
C VAL A 89 -8.85 -12.66 -3.25
N ILE A 90 -8.57 -12.31 -1.99
CA ILE A 90 -7.90 -13.19 -1.02
C ILE A 90 -8.87 -14.20 -0.38
N ASN A 91 -10.09 -13.77 -0.03
CA ASN A 91 -11.05 -14.61 0.68
C ASN A 91 -11.68 -15.72 -0.17
N ARG A 92 -11.45 -15.73 -1.48
CA ARG A 92 -12.02 -16.69 -2.42
C ARG A 92 -11.47 -18.11 -2.38
N ARG A 93 -10.67 -18.48 -1.40
CA ARG A 93 -10.38 -19.90 -1.14
C ARG A 93 -11.65 -20.74 -0.87
N LYS A 94 -12.80 -20.09 -0.65
CA LYS A 94 -14.12 -20.74 -0.45
C LYS A 94 -15.03 -20.68 -1.69
N ALA A 95 -14.67 -19.98 -2.76
CA ALA A 95 -15.47 -19.91 -3.97
C ALA A 95 -14.90 -20.85 -5.04
N GLU A 96 -15.77 -21.64 -5.68
CA GLU A 96 -15.45 -22.61 -6.75
C GLU A 96 -14.97 -21.99 -8.08
N ALA A 97 -14.68 -20.68 -8.10
CA ALA A 97 -14.27 -19.98 -9.32
C ALA A 97 -12.81 -20.28 -9.69
N LEU A 98 -12.60 -20.71 -10.92
CA LEU A 98 -11.28 -20.91 -11.49
C LEU A 98 -10.61 -19.54 -11.74
N VAL A 99 -9.46 -19.31 -11.10
CA VAL A 99 -8.64 -18.15 -11.40
C VAL A 99 -7.98 -18.34 -12.77
N PRO A 100 -8.08 -17.40 -13.73
CA PRO A 100 -7.49 -17.52 -15.06
C PRO A 100 -5.96 -17.31 -15.01
N VAL A 101 -5.25 -18.25 -14.42
CA VAL A 101 -3.78 -18.20 -14.24
C VAL A 101 -3.09 -18.01 -15.58
N GLY A 102 -2.26 -16.97 -15.70
CA GLY A 102 -1.50 -16.65 -16.92
C GLY A 102 -2.27 -15.84 -17.97
N TYR A 103 -3.53 -15.46 -17.69
CA TYR A 103 -4.38 -14.68 -18.60
C TYR A 103 -4.83 -13.34 -18.01
N GLU A 104 -4.34 -13.00 -16.83
CA GLU A 104 -4.55 -11.71 -16.16
C GLU A 104 -3.22 -11.17 -15.64
N GLU A 105 -3.04 -9.86 -15.71
CA GLU A 105 -1.93 -9.12 -15.10
C GLU A 105 -2.47 -8.33 -13.90
N PRO A 106 -2.20 -8.76 -12.67
CA PRO A 106 -2.69 -8.06 -11.48
C PRO A 106 -1.87 -6.80 -11.21
N ILE A 107 -2.55 -5.65 -11.17
CA ILE A 107 -1.98 -4.37 -10.80
C ILE A 107 -2.55 -3.95 -9.44
N THR A 108 -1.69 -3.69 -8.47
CA THR A 108 -2.10 -3.16 -7.16
C THR A 108 -2.14 -1.64 -7.22
N MET A 109 -3.31 -1.06 -6.97
CA MET A 109 -3.44 0.38 -6.78
C MET A 109 -3.20 0.75 -5.32
N TYR A 110 -2.19 1.56 -5.09
CA TYR A 110 -1.89 2.15 -3.79
C TYR A 110 -2.54 3.53 -3.65
N GLY A 111 -2.54 4.09 -2.45
CA GLY A 111 -2.77 5.53 -2.26
C GLY A 111 -1.72 6.36 -2.98
N LEU A 112 -1.97 7.65 -3.19
CA LEU A 112 -1.05 8.57 -3.86
C LEU A 112 0.32 8.56 -3.15
N ASP A 113 1.40 8.53 -3.93
CA ASP A 113 2.72 8.84 -3.42
C ASP A 113 2.93 10.37 -3.30
N PHE A 114 4.12 10.78 -2.85
CA PHE A 114 4.37 12.21 -2.65
C PHE A 114 4.37 13.00 -3.96
N GLU A 115 4.85 12.42 -5.05
CA GLU A 115 4.86 13.07 -6.35
C GLU A 115 3.45 13.20 -6.93
N GLU A 116 2.64 12.15 -6.82
CA GLU A 116 1.22 12.16 -7.18
C GLU A 116 0.42 13.18 -6.34
N PHE A 117 0.77 13.33 -5.05
CA PHE A 117 0.22 14.37 -4.21
C PHE A 117 0.59 15.77 -4.68
N LEU A 118 1.83 15.99 -5.14
CA LEU A 118 2.24 17.27 -5.74
C LEU A 118 1.45 17.56 -7.02
N TRP A 119 1.24 16.58 -7.88
CA TRP A 119 0.37 16.74 -9.05
C TRP A 119 -1.06 17.09 -8.66
N ALA A 120 -1.62 16.41 -7.68
CA ALA A 120 -2.97 16.69 -7.18
C ALA A 120 -3.10 18.11 -6.61
N ARG A 121 -2.05 18.67 -5.98
CA ARG A 121 -1.97 20.07 -5.54
C ARG A 121 -1.88 21.07 -6.70
N GLY A 122 -1.67 20.61 -7.93
CA GLY A 122 -1.45 21.48 -9.08
C GLY A 122 -0.01 22.01 -9.18
N THR A 123 0.97 21.33 -8.56
CA THR A 123 2.39 21.68 -8.76
C THR A 123 2.75 21.49 -10.24
N PRO A 124 3.28 22.53 -10.92
CA PRO A 124 3.63 22.43 -12.33
C PRO A 124 4.69 21.35 -12.60
N GLU A 125 4.57 20.66 -13.73
CA GLU A 125 5.47 19.55 -14.09
C GLU A 125 6.93 19.98 -14.24
N ASP A 126 7.18 21.19 -14.72
CA ASP A 126 8.52 21.75 -14.84
C ASP A 126 9.21 21.93 -13.47
N ILE A 127 8.43 22.24 -12.42
CA ILE A 127 8.93 22.29 -11.04
C ILE A 127 9.27 20.89 -10.53
N ILE A 128 8.43 19.90 -10.81
CA ILE A 128 8.67 18.51 -10.42
C ILE A 128 9.92 17.97 -11.13
N GLU A 129 10.07 18.21 -12.43
CA GLU A 129 11.26 17.82 -13.18
C GLU A 129 12.53 18.53 -12.68
N GLU A 130 12.43 19.78 -12.27
CA GLU A 130 13.55 20.50 -11.67
C GLU A 130 13.98 19.83 -10.35
N ILE A 131 13.02 19.45 -9.50
CA ILE A 131 13.31 18.73 -8.24
C ILE A 131 13.96 17.37 -8.54
N ARG A 132 13.42 16.60 -9.48
CA ARG A 132 14.02 15.34 -9.94
C ARG A 132 15.45 15.55 -10.42
N ARG A 133 15.73 16.65 -11.13
CA ARG A 133 17.07 17.02 -11.59
C ARG A 133 18.03 17.27 -10.43
N TYR A 134 17.59 18.01 -9.38
CA TYR A 134 18.39 18.21 -8.17
C TYR A 134 18.75 16.89 -7.50
N ILE A 135 17.78 15.97 -7.37
CA ILE A 135 18.00 14.65 -6.79
C ILE A 135 19.00 13.84 -7.61
N ARG A 136 18.79 13.72 -8.94
CA ARG A 136 19.69 12.96 -9.85
C ARG A 136 21.13 13.51 -9.85
N THR A 137 21.27 14.83 -9.78
CA THR A 137 22.60 15.50 -9.78
C THR A 137 23.21 15.60 -8.37
N ARG A 138 22.53 15.11 -7.35
CA ARG A 138 22.94 15.21 -5.93
C ARG A 138 23.27 16.64 -5.49
N LYS A 139 22.58 17.62 -6.04
CA LYS A 139 22.71 19.02 -5.63
C LYS A 139 21.67 19.35 -4.57
N PRO A 140 22.00 20.19 -3.57
CA PRO A 140 21.03 20.65 -2.60
C PRO A 140 19.95 21.51 -3.29
N LEU A 141 18.69 21.36 -2.86
CA LEU A 141 17.62 22.28 -3.28
C LEU A 141 17.92 23.70 -2.81
N SER A 142 17.57 24.70 -3.61
CA SER A 142 17.61 26.10 -3.17
C SER A 142 16.62 26.35 -2.03
N GLY A 143 16.81 27.42 -1.24
CA GLY A 143 15.99 27.72 -0.07
C GLY A 143 14.48 27.71 -0.37
N ALA A 144 14.06 28.37 -1.46
CA ALA A 144 12.64 28.46 -1.84
C ALA A 144 12.05 27.09 -2.21
N TYR A 145 12.77 26.28 -2.99
CA TYR A 145 12.33 24.91 -3.32
C TYR A 145 12.27 24.03 -2.07
N LEU A 146 13.28 24.14 -1.19
CA LEU A 146 13.32 23.35 0.03
C LEU A 146 12.16 23.70 0.97
N GLU A 147 11.85 24.97 1.14
CA GLU A 147 10.73 25.42 1.96
C GLU A 147 9.39 24.93 1.43
N ALA A 148 9.13 25.10 0.13
CA ALA A 148 7.92 24.64 -0.52
C ALA A 148 7.75 23.11 -0.45
N MET A 149 8.83 22.36 -0.63
CA MET A 149 8.80 20.89 -0.53
C MET A 149 8.62 20.42 0.91
N ASN A 150 9.23 21.08 1.88
CA ASN A 150 9.01 20.74 3.30
C ASN A 150 7.57 21.02 3.75
N GLU A 151 6.96 22.08 3.26
CA GLU A 151 5.54 22.37 3.50
C GLU A 151 4.67 21.28 2.88
N ALA A 152 4.84 21.02 1.59
CA ALA A 152 4.09 20.00 0.88
C ALA A 152 4.27 18.59 1.50
N PHE A 153 5.48 18.26 1.95
CA PHE A 153 5.76 16.99 2.61
C PHE A 153 5.10 16.87 3.99
N ARG A 154 5.00 17.97 4.73
CA ARG A 154 4.25 18.02 5.98
C ARG A 154 2.77 17.81 5.73
N ASP A 155 2.20 18.48 4.71
CA ASP A 155 0.80 18.29 4.31
C ASP A 155 0.53 16.83 3.93
N TYR A 156 1.39 16.26 3.09
CA TYR A 156 1.31 14.84 2.71
C TYR A 156 1.39 13.90 3.93
N THR A 157 2.29 14.21 4.88
CA THR A 157 2.42 13.41 6.11
C THR A 157 1.13 13.42 6.95
N LEU A 158 0.43 14.57 7.00
CA LEU A 158 -0.81 14.73 7.76
C LEU A 158 -2.03 14.13 7.06
N VAL A 159 -2.11 14.31 5.73
CA VAL A 159 -3.26 13.92 4.91
C VAL A 159 -3.14 12.46 4.43
N GLY A 160 -1.91 11.97 4.23
CA GLY A 160 -1.65 10.67 3.61
C GLY A 160 -1.88 10.69 2.10
N GLY A 161 -1.88 9.49 1.51
CA GLY A 161 -2.11 9.27 0.08
C GLY A 161 -3.50 8.77 -0.27
N MET A 162 -4.43 8.64 0.70
CA MET A 162 -5.78 8.15 0.41
C MET A 162 -6.53 9.16 -0.47
N PRO A 163 -6.96 8.81 -1.72
CA PRO A 163 -7.47 9.78 -2.70
C PRO A 163 -8.60 10.64 -2.18
N LYS A 164 -9.54 10.05 -1.42
CA LYS A 164 -10.68 10.78 -0.85
C LYS A 164 -10.25 11.82 0.20
N ALA A 165 -9.23 11.50 1.01
CA ALA A 165 -8.68 12.41 2.02
C ALA A 165 -7.91 13.55 1.34
N VAL A 166 -7.09 13.23 0.31
CA VAL A 166 -6.38 14.22 -0.49
C VAL A 166 -7.33 15.17 -1.19
N SER A 167 -8.36 14.65 -1.90
CA SER A 167 -9.38 15.48 -2.55
C SER A 167 -10.05 16.43 -1.55
N ARG A 168 -10.43 15.90 -0.38
CA ARG A 168 -11.08 16.71 0.66
C ARG A 168 -10.17 17.81 1.21
N TYR A 169 -8.89 17.51 1.41
CA TYR A 169 -7.90 18.51 1.81
C TYR A 169 -7.74 19.61 0.76
N LEU A 170 -7.59 19.24 -0.51
CA LEU A 170 -7.40 20.21 -1.60
C LEU A 170 -8.63 21.11 -1.82
N GLU A 171 -9.84 20.58 -1.62
CA GLU A 171 -11.09 21.34 -1.70
C GLU A 171 -11.26 22.36 -0.56
N THR A 172 -10.84 21.99 0.66
CA THR A 172 -11.17 22.78 1.87
C THR A 172 -9.97 23.47 2.50
N ASN A 173 -8.77 23.07 2.16
CA ASN A 173 -7.50 23.43 2.84
C ASN A 173 -7.59 23.24 4.37
N ASP A 174 -8.32 22.19 4.79
CA ASP A 174 -8.55 21.88 6.21
C ASP A 174 -8.13 20.44 6.53
N TYR A 175 -7.10 20.31 7.36
CA TYR A 175 -6.62 19.01 7.84
C TYR A 175 -7.65 18.26 8.69
N THR A 176 -8.56 18.99 9.38
CA THR A 176 -9.59 18.36 10.20
C THR A 176 -10.61 17.66 9.29
N ALA A 177 -10.98 18.31 8.18
CA ALA A 177 -11.90 17.74 7.20
C ALA A 177 -11.29 16.50 6.50
N ALA A 178 -10.01 16.56 6.13
CA ALA A 178 -9.29 15.40 5.59
C ALA A 178 -9.15 14.28 6.62
N GLY A 179 -8.85 14.65 7.86
CA GLY A 179 -8.73 13.73 8.97
C GLY A 179 -9.99 12.93 9.27
N ALA A 180 -11.16 13.59 9.20
CA ALA A 180 -12.45 12.90 9.35
C ALA A 180 -12.65 11.81 8.26
N ILE A 181 -12.11 12.02 7.06
CA ILE A 181 -12.13 10.99 5.99
C ILE A 181 -11.19 9.83 6.35
N LEU A 182 -9.99 10.11 6.88
CA LEU A 182 -9.05 9.07 7.32
C LEU A 182 -9.63 8.23 8.46
N ASP A 183 -10.28 8.87 9.43
CA ASP A 183 -10.98 8.18 10.51
C ASP A 183 -12.09 7.27 9.96
N GLN A 184 -12.87 7.74 8.97
CA GLN A 184 -13.87 6.93 8.29
C GLN A 184 -13.25 5.73 7.54
N ILE A 185 -12.09 5.89 6.89
CA ILE A 185 -11.39 4.81 6.19
C ILE A 185 -10.91 3.76 7.18
N VAL A 186 -10.36 4.16 8.33
CA VAL A 186 -9.94 3.25 9.40
C VAL A 186 -11.14 2.44 9.91
N GLU A 187 -12.26 3.10 10.23
CA GLU A 187 -13.45 2.41 10.72
C GLU A 187 -14.10 1.52 9.64
N SER A 188 -14.14 1.97 8.38
CA SER A 188 -14.60 1.12 7.27
C SER A 188 -13.73 -0.13 7.09
N SER A 189 -12.41 -0.03 7.31
CA SER A 189 -11.51 -1.18 7.29
C SER A 189 -11.85 -2.18 8.41
N VAL A 190 -12.24 -1.69 9.58
CA VAL A 190 -12.70 -2.52 10.71
C VAL A 190 -14.06 -3.17 10.39
N ASP A 191 -14.97 -2.45 9.74
CA ASP A 191 -16.25 -3.01 9.31
C ASP A 191 -16.07 -4.10 8.25
N ASP A 192 -15.13 -3.93 7.33
CA ASP A 192 -14.76 -4.97 6.36
C ASP A 192 -14.14 -6.21 7.06
N ILE A 193 -13.32 -6.02 8.09
CA ILE A 193 -12.82 -7.13 8.92
C ILE A 193 -13.99 -7.95 9.47
N LYS A 194 -15.01 -7.29 10.02
CA LYS A 194 -16.20 -7.95 10.59
C LYS A 194 -17.08 -8.63 9.53
N LYS A 195 -17.17 -8.03 8.35
CA LYS A 195 -17.96 -8.57 7.24
C LYS A 195 -17.42 -9.88 6.68
N TYR A 196 -16.09 -10.03 6.65
CA TYR A 196 -15.42 -11.15 5.98
C TYR A 196 -14.94 -12.26 6.93
N ASN A 197 -15.08 -12.09 8.24
CA ASN A 197 -14.62 -13.04 9.25
C ASN A 197 -15.72 -13.32 10.28
N ASP A 198 -15.61 -14.44 10.98
CA ASP A 198 -16.45 -14.67 12.16
C ASP A 198 -16.07 -13.70 13.29
N ASP A 199 -16.97 -13.55 14.28
CA ASP A 199 -16.82 -12.56 15.34
C ASP A 199 -15.51 -12.71 16.13
N VAL A 200 -15.05 -13.94 16.36
CA VAL A 200 -13.85 -14.23 17.14
C VAL A 200 -12.59 -13.87 16.37
N ASP A 201 -12.54 -14.24 15.09
CA ASP A 201 -11.40 -13.93 14.23
C ASP A 201 -11.39 -12.44 13.88
N ALA A 202 -12.55 -11.82 13.65
CA ALA A 202 -12.66 -10.39 13.42
C ALA A 202 -12.07 -9.57 14.58
N LEU A 203 -12.38 -9.94 15.84
CA LEU A 203 -11.80 -9.26 17.01
C LEU A 203 -10.28 -9.39 17.08
N LYS A 204 -9.72 -10.56 16.74
CA LYS A 204 -8.26 -10.75 16.72
C LYS A 204 -7.58 -9.93 15.61
N ILE A 205 -8.19 -9.88 14.42
CA ILE A 205 -7.69 -9.13 13.29
C ILE A 205 -7.73 -7.62 13.61
N GLU A 206 -8.85 -7.12 14.14
CA GLU A 206 -8.97 -5.75 14.58
C GLU A 206 -7.91 -5.39 15.63
N HIS A 207 -7.69 -6.29 16.63
CA HIS A 207 -6.68 -6.10 17.66
C HIS A 207 -5.27 -6.01 17.06
N CYS A 208 -4.91 -6.89 16.10
CA CYS A 208 -3.64 -6.79 15.38
C CYS A 208 -3.50 -5.46 14.64
N PHE A 209 -4.53 -5.03 13.92
CA PHE A 209 -4.54 -3.79 13.14
C PHE A 209 -4.36 -2.57 14.02
N ARG A 210 -5.17 -2.43 15.08
CA ARG A 210 -5.11 -1.29 16.00
C ARG A 210 -3.83 -1.24 16.84
N ALA A 211 -3.11 -2.35 17.01
CA ALA A 211 -1.86 -2.40 17.76
C ALA A 211 -0.64 -1.90 16.97
N ILE A 212 -0.71 -1.78 15.64
CA ILE A 212 0.43 -1.39 14.81
C ILE A 212 1.05 -0.05 15.24
N PRO A 213 0.30 1.06 15.40
CA PRO A 213 0.88 2.35 15.77
C PRO A 213 1.62 2.33 17.09
N SER A 214 1.04 1.69 18.10
CA SER A 214 1.64 1.61 19.44
C SER A 214 2.93 0.79 19.43
N GLN A 215 3.01 -0.27 18.65
CA GLN A 215 4.21 -1.11 18.55
C GLN A 215 5.33 -0.45 17.73
N LEU A 216 5.00 0.28 16.66
CA LEU A 216 5.97 1.08 15.89
C LEU A 216 6.58 2.23 16.71
N SER A 217 5.82 2.80 17.63
CA SER A 217 6.27 3.92 18.48
C SER A 217 7.24 3.50 19.58
N GLN A 218 7.45 2.21 19.78
CA GLN A 218 8.37 1.69 20.80
C GLN A 218 9.83 1.74 20.33
N SER A 219 10.77 1.79 21.28
CA SER A 219 12.21 1.72 20.99
C SER A 219 12.61 0.42 20.25
N ASN A 220 11.95 -0.68 20.57
CA ASN A 220 12.02 -1.92 19.81
C ASN A 220 10.80 -2.02 18.91
N LYS A 221 10.87 -1.53 17.70
CA LYS A 221 9.78 -1.45 16.71
C LYS A 221 9.29 -2.80 16.18
N ARG A 222 9.73 -3.92 16.75
CA ARG A 222 9.26 -5.25 16.38
C ARG A 222 7.80 -5.43 16.72
N PHE A 223 7.05 -6.08 15.83
CA PHE A 223 5.71 -6.52 16.13
C PHE A 223 5.78 -7.74 17.07
N MET A 224 5.25 -7.60 18.27
CA MET A 224 5.31 -8.61 19.32
C MET A 224 3.89 -9.10 19.64
N PHE A 225 3.56 -10.31 19.23
CA PHE A 225 2.27 -10.92 19.53
C PHE A 225 1.99 -11.03 21.04
N SER A 226 3.04 -11.21 21.87
CA SER A 226 2.92 -11.25 23.32
C SER A 226 2.30 -10.00 23.95
N ARG A 227 2.29 -8.88 23.25
CA ARG A 227 1.64 -7.62 23.67
C ARG A 227 0.16 -7.54 23.33
N LEU A 228 -0.35 -8.51 22.58
CA LEU A 228 -1.76 -8.62 22.23
C LEU A 228 -2.53 -9.53 23.20
N ASP A 229 -1.84 -10.23 24.09
CA ASP A 229 -2.46 -11.18 25.01
C ASP A 229 -1.70 -11.18 26.34
N ASP A 230 -2.14 -10.33 27.25
CA ASP A 230 -1.51 -10.18 28.57
C ASP A 230 -1.66 -11.42 29.42
N ASP A 231 -2.75 -12.19 29.23
CA ASP A 231 -3.03 -13.40 29.99
C ASP A 231 -2.17 -14.59 29.54
N ARG A 232 -1.89 -14.69 28.23
CA ARG A 232 -1.18 -15.83 27.63
C ARG A 232 -0.11 -15.42 26.60
N PRO A 233 0.89 -14.61 26.99
CA PRO A 233 1.85 -14.04 26.04
C PRO A 233 2.68 -15.10 25.30
N ARG A 234 2.91 -16.29 25.90
CA ARG A 234 3.70 -17.38 25.29
C ARG A 234 2.99 -18.09 24.12
N THR A 235 1.67 -18.04 24.07
CA THR A 235 0.86 -18.68 23.01
C THR A 235 0.25 -17.65 22.04
N ALA A 236 0.52 -16.37 22.25
CA ALA A 236 -0.07 -15.27 21.49
C ALA A 236 0.28 -15.35 19.99
N SER A 237 1.50 -15.75 19.63
CA SER A 237 1.89 -15.88 18.23
C SER A 237 1.00 -16.91 17.50
N ARG A 238 0.77 -18.08 18.09
CA ARG A 238 -0.11 -19.10 17.52
C ARG A 238 -1.57 -18.62 17.39
N LYS A 239 -1.99 -17.72 18.29
CA LYS A 239 -3.37 -17.20 18.33
C LYS A 239 -3.59 -16.07 17.30
N TYR A 240 -2.58 -15.24 16.99
CA TYR A 240 -2.72 -14.00 16.25
C TYR A 240 -1.95 -13.95 14.90
N SER A 241 -1.12 -14.97 14.58
CA SER A 241 -0.32 -14.97 13.34
C SER A 241 -1.18 -14.88 12.08
N ASP A 242 -2.26 -15.69 12.02
CA ASP A 242 -3.17 -15.69 10.88
C ASP A 242 -3.95 -14.37 10.78
N SER A 243 -4.28 -13.77 11.93
CA SER A 243 -4.96 -12.49 12.02
C SER A 243 -4.09 -11.35 11.48
N LEU A 244 -2.79 -11.32 11.84
CA LEU A 244 -1.86 -10.35 11.28
C LEU A 244 -1.62 -10.58 9.79
N LEU A 245 -1.50 -11.84 9.37
CA LEU A 245 -1.36 -12.19 7.96
C LEU A 245 -2.57 -11.72 7.15
N TRP A 246 -3.77 -11.76 7.72
CA TRP A 246 -4.96 -11.20 7.11
C TRP A 246 -4.84 -9.68 6.90
N VAL A 247 -4.42 -8.91 7.92
CA VAL A 247 -4.19 -7.44 7.82
C VAL A 247 -3.20 -7.11 6.70
N ILE A 248 -2.10 -7.89 6.61
CA ILE A 248 -1.08 -7.71 5.57
C ILE A 248 -1.66 -8.02 4.17
N LYS A 249 -2.36 -9.14 4.04
CA LYS A 249 -2.98 -9.53 2.76
C LYS A 249 -4.09 -8.59 2.33
N ALA A 250 -4.80 -7.98 3.29
CA ALA A 250 -5.78 -6.94 3.03
C ALA A 250 -5.17 -5.64 2.50
N GLY A 251 -3.83 -5.53 2.46
CA GLY A 251 -3.14 -4.33 2.02
C GLY A 251 -3.18 -3.19 3.04
N LEU A 252 -3.63 -3.44 4.28
CA LEU A 252 -3.72 -2.42 5.33
C LEU A 252 -2.37 -2.14 5.98
N ALA A 253 -1.46 -3.10 5.94
CA ALA A 253 -0.12 -2.99 6.47
C ALA A 253 0.86 -3.87 5.71
N SER A 254 2.15 -3.64 5.92
CA SER A 254 3.21 -4.39 5.25
C SER A 254 4.35 -4.77 6.20
N PRO A 255 4.91 -5.97 6.09
CA PRO A 255 6.01 -6.41 6.93
C PRO A 255 7.37 -5.88 6.44
N CYS A 256 8.29 -5.72 7.39
CA CYS A 256 9.71 -5.53 7.17
C CYS A 256 10.46 -6.56 8.02
N ILE A 257 11.14 -7.51 7.38
CA ILE A 257 11.65 -8.73 8.03
C ILE A 257 13.10 -8.52 8.48
N GLN A 258 13.50 -9.06 9.63
CA GLN A 258 14.86 -8.95 10.13
C GLN A 258 15.81 -9.83 9.33
N LEU A 259 16.97 -9.27 8.97
CA LEU A 259 18.09 -10.04 8.41
C LEU A 259 18.98 -10.57 9.53
N ASN A 260 19.44 -11.80 9.36
CA ASN A 260 20.54 -12.38 10.12
C ASN A 260 21.89 -11.89 9.59
N THR A 261 22.03 -11.84 8.25
CA THR A 261 23.14 -11.25 7.51
C THR A 261 22.63 -10.47 6.31
N PRO A 262 23.16 -9.28 6.01
CA PRO A 262 22.78 -8.51 4.83
C PRO A 262 23.56 -8.99 3.59
N GLU A 263 23.18 -10.14 3.07
CA GLU A 263 23.79 -10.81 1.90
C GLU A 263 22.71 -11.20 0.89
N ILE A 264 23.02 -11.11 -0.40
CA ILE A 264 22.11 -11.49 -1.49
C ILE A 264 22.12 -13.01 -1.70
N PRO A 265 20.95 -13.64 -1.87
CA PRO A 265 19.60 -13.07 -1.86
C PRO A 265 19.09 -12.86 -0.43
N LEU A 266 18.57 -11.65 -0.13
CA LEU A 266 18.12 -11.27 1.21
C LEU A 266 17.10 -12.23 1.81
N ILE A 267 16.22 -12.77 0.97
CA ILE A 267 15.17 -13.71 1.40
C ILE A 267 15.75 -14.98 2.07
N SER A 268 16.95 -15.40 1.68
CA SER A 268 17.61 -16.58 2.22
C SER A 268 18.28 -16.32 3.58
N HIS A 269 18.46 -15.07 3.95
CA HIS A 269 19.17 -14.63 5.15
C HIS A 269 18.28 -13.92 6.17
N CYS A 270 16.97 -14.04 6.04
CA CYS A 270 16.01 -13.38 6.92
C CYS A 270 15.47 -14.33 8.00
N ASP A 271 15.08 -13.74 9.14
CA ASP A 271 14.37 -14.42 10.23
C ASP A 271 12.89 -14.05 10.16
N GLN A 272 12.07 -14.98 9.68
CA GLN A 272 10.64 -14.79 9.47
C GLN A 272 9.84 -14.54 10.77
N GLU A 273 10.40 -14.88 11.93
CA GLU A 273 9.75 -14.64 13.23
C GLU A 273 10.01 -13.24 13.77
N LEU A 274 10.99 -12.54 13.21
CA LEU A 274 11.40 -11.22 13.66
C LEU A 274 11.09 -10.16 12.60
N PHE A 275 10.04 -9.39 12.80
CA PHE A 275 9.61 -8.39 11.82
C PHE A 275 9.04 -7.13 12.47
N ARG A 276 9.02 -6.06 11.71
CA ARG A 276 8.27 -4.82 11.96
C ARG A 276 7.07 -4.81 11.05
N VAL A 277 6.02 -4.08 11.42
CA VAL A 277 4.82 -3.92 10.60
C VAL A 277 4.56 -2.43 10.42
N TYR A 278 4.54 -1.97 9.19
CA TYR A 278 4.27 -0.59 8.81
C TYR A 278 2.88 -0.48 8.19
N MET A 279 2.19 0.64 8.45
CA MET A 279 0.92 0.94 7.81
C MET A 279 1.11 1.24 6.32
N SER A 280 0.11 0.89 5.51
CA SER A 280 0.14 1.15 4.06
C SER A 280 -0.03 2.62 3.70
N ASP A 281 -0.52 3.43 4.65
CA ASP A 281 -0.69 4.88 4.50
C ASP A 281 -0.31 5.58 5.80
N THR A 282 0.53 6.61 5.68
CA THR A 282 1.07 7.32 6.85
C THR A 282 0.05 8.27 7.47
N GLY A 283 -0.88 8.82 6.68
CA GLY A 283 -2.00 9.60 7.21
C GLY A 283 -2.89 8.73 8.10
N MET A 284 -3.21 7.50 7.67
CA MET A 284 -3.94 6.54 8.50
C MET A 284 -3.16 6.20 9.78
N LEU A 285 -1.84 5.95 9.69
CA LEU A 285 -1.00 5.72 10.87
C LEU A 285 -1.14 6.84 11.89
N LEU A 286 -1.00 8.09 11.45
CA LEU A 286 -1.11 9.28 12.32
C LEU A 286 -2.51 9.41 12.94
N HIS A 287 -3.56 9.06 12.21
CA HIS A 287 -4.93 9.10 12.70
C HIS A 287 -5.23 7.99 13.71
N MET A 288 -4.56 6.85 13.60
CA MET A 288 -4.61 5.78 14.60
C MET A 288 -3.71 6.04 15.82
N MET A 289 -2.78 7.01 15.75
CA MET A 289 -2.03 7.53 16.90
C MET A 289 -2.88 8.54 17.69
N ASP A 290 -2.30 9.08 18.77
CA ASP A 290 -2.98 10.11 19.55
C ASP A 290 -2.98 11.50 18.85
N VAL A 291 -3.84 12.40 19.33
CA VAL A 291 -3.97 13.75 18.78
C VAL A 291 -2.66 14.57 18.92
N ASN A 292 -1.80 14.25 19.90
CA ASN A 292 -0.55 14.97 20.09
C ASN A 292 0.45 14.65 18.98
N ALA A 293 0.44 13.42 18.44
CA ALA A 293 1.25 13.06 17.28
C ALA A 293 0.91 13.94 16.08
N ARG A 294 -0.38 14.06 15.73
CA ARG A 294 -0.86 14.93 14.65
C ARG A 294 -0.49 16.39 14.87
N ARG A 295 -0.70 16.89 16.09
CA ARG A 295 -0.34 18.27 16.47
C ARG A 295 1.16 18.53 16.35
N ALA A 296 2.00 17.59 16.75
CA ALA A 296 3.46 17.70 16.63
C ALA A 296 3.90 17.80 15.17
N VAL A 297 3.33 16.97 14.27
CA VAL A 297 3.59 17.07 12.82
C VAL A 297 3.16 18.44 12.28
N TYR A 298 1.95 18.87 12.60
CA TYR A 298 1.40 20.15 12.16
C TYR A 298 2.27 21.33 12.57
N MET A 299 2.72 21.34 13.84
CA MET A 299 3.57 22.42 14.40
C MET A 299 5.04 22.31 13.98
N GLY A 300 5.45 21.22 13.32
CA GLY A 300 6.86 20.94 13.04
C GLY A 300 7.69 20.76 14.32
N ASP A 301 7.07 20.21 15.37
CA ASP A 301 7.71 20.03 16.69
C ASP A 301 8.82 18.98 16.61
N THR A 302 10.05 19.44 16.74
CA THR A 302 11.24 18.57 16.72
C THR A 302 11.47 17.82 18.04
N GLY A 303 10.72 18.12 19.09
CA GLY A 303 10.77 17.43 20.38
C GLY A 303 9.95 16.13 20.41
N PHE A 304 8.99 15.99 19.50
CA PHE A 304 8.21 14.76 19.36
C PHE A 304 9.01 13.68 18.64
N ASN A 305 8.92 12.42 19.10
CA ASN A 305 9.57 11.29 18.45
C ASN A 305 8.88 10.92 17.13
N MET A 306 9.27 11.58 16.06
CA MET A 306 8.77 11.36 14.70
C MET A 306 9.33 10.08 14.03
N GLY A 307 10.17 9.31 14.72
CA GLY A 307 10.87 8.17 14.13
C GLY A 307 9.92 7.15 13.50
N ALA A 308 8.85 6.78 14.19
CA ALA A 308 7.86 5.82 13.67
C ALA A 308 7.16 6.35 12.41
N VAL A 309 6.78 7.63 12.40
CA VAL A 309 6.10 8.28 11.26
C VAL A 309 7.03 8.36 10.05
N THR A 310 8.25 8.84 10.25
CA THR A 310 9.23 9.00 9.16
C THR A 310 9.63 7.65 8.57
N GLU A 311 9.82 6.62 9.41
CA GLU A 311 10.11 5.27 8.93
C GLU A 311 8.90 4.67 8.17
N ASN A 312 7.68 4.97 8.62
CA ASN A 312 6.49 4.50 7.91
C ASN A 312 6.41 5.09 6.50
N ILE A 313 6.70 6.38 6.33
CA ILE A 313 6.74 7.02 5.01
C ILE A 313 7.75 6.30 4.09
N ILE A 314 8.95 6.01 4.59
CA ILE A 314 9.95 5.29 3.80
C ILE A 314 9.51 3.85 3.48
N ALA A 315 8.92 3.15 4.45
CA ALA A 315 8.36 1.81 4.22
C ALA A 315 7.25 1.82 3.18
N GLU A 316 6.37 2.83 3.21
CA GLU A 316 5.31 3.07 2.24
C GLU A 316 5.89 3.35 0.83
N CYS A 317 6.88 4.24 0.71
CA CYS A 317 7.56 4.51 -0.56
C CYS A 317 8.19 3.24 -1.15
N LEU A 318 8.91 2.46 -0.34
CA LEU A 318 9.53 1.20 -0.77
C LEU A 318 8.48 0.17 -1.19
N MET A 319 7.33 0.11 -0.51
CA MET A 319 6.21 -0.76 -0.86
C MET A 319 5.63 -0.39 -2.23
N LYS A 320 5.31 0.88 -2.43
CA LYS A 320 4.75 1.40 -3.69
C LYS A 320 5.70 1.22 -4.87
N SER A 321 7.01 1.26 -4.61
CA SER A 321 8.06 1.00 -5.60
C SER A 321 8.35 -0.50 -5.81
N GLY A 322 7.61 -1.40 -5.17
CA GLY A 322 7.74 -2.85 -5.37
C GLY A 322 8.92 -3.52 -4.65
N TYR A 323 9.62 -2.81 -3.76
CA TYR A 323 10.76 -3.38 -3.05
C TYR A 323 10.31 -4.26 -1.87
N ALA A 324 10.89 -5.46 -1.76
CA ALA A 324 10.86 -6.23 -0.52
C ALA A 324 11.67 -5.51 0.55
N ARG A 325 11.13 -5.41 1.76
CA ARG A 325 11.71 -4.62 2.84
C ARG A 325 12.27 -5.51 3.91
N TYR A 326 13.53 -5.27 4.22
CA TYR A 326 14.25 -5.95 5.30
C TYR A 326 14.89 -4.89 6.20
N TYR A 327 15.17 -5.24 7.46
CA TYR A 327 15.99 -4.44 8.36
C TYR A 327 17.10 -5.31 8.93
N TYR A 328 18.21 -4.69 9.32
CA TYR A 328 19.31 -5.42 9.94
C TYR A 328 19.55 -4.92 11.34
N LYS A 329 19.63 -5.83 12.31
CA LYS A 329 19.90 -5.48 13.71
C LYS A 329 20.81 -6.49 14.36
N LYS A 330 21.99 -6.02 14.79
CA LYS A 330 22.96 -6.76 15.59
C LYS A 330 23.07 -6.14 16.98
N ASN A 331 22.60 -6.85 17.99
CA ASN A 331 22.44 -6.34 19.35
C ASN A 331 23.66 -6.56 20.24
N LYS A 332 24.68 -7.34 19.83
CA LYS A 332 25.85 -7.71 20.65
C LYS A 332 27.13 -7.64 19.83
N GLY A 333 28.25 -7.39 20.57
CA GLY A 333 29.59 -7.37 20.00
C GLY A 333 30.03 -5.97 19.52
N PRO A 334 31.28 -5.84 19.04
CA PRO A 334 31.86 -4.57 18.59
C PRO A 334 31.14 -4.01 17.36
N ASP A 335 30.46 -4.86 16.60
CA ASP A 335 29.72 -4.50 15.38
C ASP A 335 28.23 -4.28 15.64
N MET A 336 27.87 -3.91 16.88
CA MET A 336 26.49 -3.56 17.21
C MET A 336 26.01 -2.42 16.31
N MET A 337 24.93 -2.67 15.55
CA MET A 337 24.34 -1.70 14.62
C MET A 337 22.87 -2.02 14.36
N GLU A 338 22.15 -1.03 13.90
CA GLU A 338 20.80 -1.16 13.40
C GLU A 338 20.68 -0.35 12.11
N ILE A 339 20.13 -0.97 11.05
CA ILE A 339 19.83 -0.36 9.76
C ILE A 339 18.32 -0.47 9.57
N ASP A 340 17.65 0.64 9.33
CA ASP A 340 16.19 0.69 9.30
C ASP A 340 15.62 -0.07 8.10
N PHE A 341 16.24 0.07 6.90
CA PHE A 341 15.87 -0.74 5.73
C PHE A 341 17.09 -1.20 4.96
N VAL A 342 17.02 -2.42 4.45
CA VAL A 342 17.94 -3.00 3.47
C VAL A 342 17.11 -3.54 2.32
N ILE A 343 17.46 -3.17 1.10
CA ILE A 343 16.77 -3.59 -0.13
C ILE A 343 17.77 -4.11 -1.17
N GLU A 344 17.29 -4.91 -2.11
CA GLU A 344 18.06 -5.34 -3.28
C GLU A 344 17.83 -4.36 -4.44
N LEU A 345 18.94 -3.85 -5.01
CA LEU A 345 18.95 -3.04 -6.23
C LEU A 345 19.71 -3.83 -7.33
N GLY A 346 19.02 -4.79 -7.95
CA GLY A 346 19.67 -5.74 -8.85
C GLY A 346 20.71 -6.58 -8.12
N PRO A 347 21.99 -6.56 -8.51
CA PRO A 347 23.06 -7.33 -7.86
C PRO A 347 23.64 -6.64 -6.61
N GLN A 348 23.12 -5.50 -6.20
CA GLN A 348 23.67 -4.68 -5.13
C GLN A 348 22.67 -4.55 -3.97
N LEU A 349 23.19 -4.24 -2.78
CA LEU A 349 22.39 -3.91 -1.61
C LEU A 349 22.38 -2.41 -1.37
N ALA A 350 21.22 -1.86 -1.05
CA ALA A 350 21.12 -0.51 -0.53
C ALA A 350 20.70 -0.55 0.95
N ALA A 351 21.47 0.12 1.79
CA ALA A 351 21.17 0.32 3.20
C ALA A 351 20.60 1.73 3.41
N ILE A 352 19.45 1.81 4.08
CA ILE A 352 18.74 3.06 4.33
C ILE A 352 18.62 3.25 5.84
N GLU A 353 19.15 4.37 6.33
CA GLU A 353 19.03 4.82 7.71
C GLU A 353 18.12 6.05 7.75
N VAL A 354 17.05 5.98 8.50
CA VAL A 354 16.03 7.03 8.58
C VAL A 354 16.29 7.94 9.78
N LYS A 355 16.35 9.24 9.55
CA LYS A 355 16.52 10.26 10.60
C LYS A 355 15.39 11.27 10.57
N SER A 356 14.67 11.39 11.67
CA SER A 356 13.56 12.34 11.83
C SER A 356 13.99 13.71 12.40
N GLY A 357 15.27 13.87 12.77
CA GLY A 357 15.79 15.07 13.43
C GLY A 357 16.91 15.78 12.65
N LYS A 358 17.51 16.78 13.28
CA LYS A 358 18.62 17.55 12.71
C LYS A 358 19.95 16.78 12.65
N THR A 359 20.06 15.65 13.35
CA THR A 359 21.28 14.81 13.37
C THR A 359 21.43 14.10 12.03
N ARG A 360 22.54 14.36 11.34
CA ARG A 360 22.87 13.75 10.04
C ARG A 360 23.85 12.58 10.14
N GLU A 361 24.32 12.26 11.36
CA GLU A 361 25.25 11.16 11.58
C GLU A 361 24.53 9.83 11.50
N ALA A 362 25.03 8.93 10.67
CA ALA A 362 24.54 7.58 10.48
C ALA A 362 25.70 6.57 10.72
N PRO A 363 26.15 6.35 11.99
CA PRO A 363 27.27 5.49 12.28
C PRO A 363 27.07 4.05 11.80
N SER A 364 25.83 3.58 11.76
CA SER A 364 25.46 2.25 11.31
C SER A 364 25.76 2.04 9.82
N ILE A 365 25.50 3.04 8.97
CA ILE A 365 25.83 3.01 7.53
C ILE A 365 27.33 2.88 7.33
N ASN A 366 28.14 3.61 8.10
CA ASN A 366 29.61 3.52 8.00
C ASN A 366 30.15 2.15 8.48
N LYS A 367 29.45 1.49 9.39
CA LYS A 367 29.80 0.15 9.85
C LYS A 367 29.44 -0.91 8.82
N ILE A 368 28.25 -0.85 8.23
CA ILE A 368 27.79 -1.86 7.27
C ILE A 368 28.70 -1.93 6.04
N ASP A 369 29.20 -0.79 5.55
CA ASP A 369 30.17 -0.72 4.45
C ASP A 369 31.46 -1.50 4.71
N ARG A 370 31.88 -1.60 5.97
CA ARG A 370 33.12 -2.30 6.35
C ARG A 370 32.97 -3.83 6.37
N PHE A 371 31.75 -4.29 6.67
CA PHE A 371 31.46 -5.71 6.87
C PHE A 371 30.77 -6.35 5.66
N HIS A 372 30.03 -5.53 4.92
CA HIS A 372 29.26 -5.97 3.78
C HIS A 372 29.45 -4.95 2.65
N LYS A 373 29.83 -5.39 1.47
CA LYS A 373 29.97 -4.51 0.29
C LYS A 373 28.60 -4.00 -0.12
N VAL A 374 28.16 -2.92 0.51
CA VAL A 374 26.88 -2.26 0.27
C VAL A 374 27.16 -0.94 -0.44
N ASP A 375 26.51 -0.67 -1.56
CA ASP A 375 26.58 0.62 -2.23
C ASP A 375 25.84 1.71 -1.45
N ARG A 376 26.37 2.93 -1.52
CA ARG A 376 25.83 4.11 -0.84
C ARG A 376 24.93 4.92 -1.74
#